data_3de739f6d8f99559f25346ae1e8f23a3
#
_entry.id   3de739f6d8f99559f25346ae1e8f23a3
#
_cell.length_a   1.000
_cell.length_b   1.000
_cell.length_c   1.000
_cell.angle_alpha   90.00
_cell.angle_beta   90.00
_cell.angle_gamma   90.00
#
_symmetry.space_group_name_H-M   'P 1'
#
loop_
_entity.id
_entity.type
_entity.pdbx_description
1 polymer ?
#
loop_
_entity_poly.entity_id
_entity_poly.type
_entity_poly.pdbx_seq_one_letter_code
_entity_poly.pdbx_strand_id
1 'polypeptide(L)'
;MKLSENFVLKNIAGENVVMPVGDAVGKINGMIKLNPSAKVIWNALEENKDVGGILEEMKKNFQGVDDETLKEDINYFLNKLREHEILVD
;
A
#
# COMPACT_ATOMS: atom_id res chain seq x y z
N MET A 1 -4.23 1.80 11.91
CA MET A 1 -3.88 2.08 10.50
C MET A 1 -5.12 1.99 9.64
N LYS A 2 -5.40 3.02 8.88
CA LYS A 2 -6.57 3.07 8.02
C LYS A 2 -6.25 3.81 6.73
N LEU A 3 -6.67 3.25 5.60
CA LEU A 3 -6.52 3.92 4.31
C LEU A 3 -7.54 5.05 4.18
N SER A 4 -7.08 6.18 3.64
CA SER A 4 -7.95 7.32 3.36
C SER A 4 -8.96 6.95 2.26
N GLU A 5 -10.20 7.38 2.43
CA GLU A 5 -11.25 7.19 1.43
C GLU A 5 -11.04 8.05 0.19
N ASN A 6 -10.10 9.01 0.25
CA ASN A 6 -9.82 9.91 -0.85
C ASN A 6 -8.83 9.33 -1.87
N PHE A 7 -8.47 8.07 -1.72
CA PHE A 7 -7.55 7.38 -2.63
C PHE A 7 -8.10 6.02 -3.01
N VAL A 8 -7.93 5.65 -4.27
CA VAL A 8 -8.38 4.36 -4.78
C VAL A 8 -7.28 3.70 -5.58
N LEU A 9 -7.32 2.37 -5.59
CA LEU A 9 -6.43 1.57 -6.43
C LEU A 9 -7.13 1.31 -7.76
N LYS A 10 -6.44 1.57 -8.84
CA LYS A 10 -6.92 1.31 -10.20
C LYS A 10 -5.88 0.49 -10.96
N ASN A 11 -6.36 -0.37 -11.86
CA ASN A 11 -5.49 -1.03 -12.82
C ASN A 11 -5.61 -0.28 -14.13
N ILE A 12 -4.52 0.32 -14.59
CA ILE A 12 -4.47 1.11 -15.81
C ILE A 12 -3.42 0.50 -16.73
N ALA A 13 -3.85 -0.04 -17.85
CA ALA A 13 -2.96 -0.65 -18.85
C ALA A 13 -2.04 -1.72 -18.22
N GLY A 14 -2.59 -2.52 -17.31
CA GLY A 14 -1.86 -3.59 -16.65
C GLY A 14 -1.05 -3.15 -15.43
N GLU A 15 -1.03 -1.88 -15.10
CA GLU A 15 -0.32 -1.36 -13.94
C GLU A 15 -1.27 -1.00 -12.82
N ASN A 16 -0.87 -1.33 -11.58
CA ASN A 16 -1.63 -0.97 -10.40
C ASN A 16 -1.17 0.40 -9.92
N VAL A 17 -2.11 1.35 -9.87
CA VAL A 17 -1.82 2.72 -9.44
C VAL A 17 -2.82 3.18 -8.39
N VAL A 18 -2.32 3.89 -7.38
CA VAL A 18 -3.15 4.56 -6.40
C VAL A 18 -3.31 6.00 -6.84
N MET A 19 -4.55 6.45 -6.91
CA MET A 19 -4.85 7.80 -7.39
C MET A 19 -5.84 8.50 -6.47
N PRO A 20 -5.73 9.84 -6.40
CA PRO A 20 -6.64 10.61 -5.57
C PRO A 20 -8.03 10.70 -6.19
N VAL A 21 -9.06 10.76 -5.35
CA VAL A 21 -10.45 11.01 -5.75
C VAL A 21 -11.04 12.04 -4.79
N GLY A 22 -12.14 12.63 -5.17
CA GLY A 22 -12.84 13.60 -4.31
C GLY A 22 -11.95 14.77 -3.94
N ASP A 23 -11.89 15.09 -2.65
CA ASP A 23 -11.17 16.26 -2.15
C ASP A 23 -9.65 16.19 -2.31
N ALA A 24 -9.11 15.00 -2.54
CA ALA A 24 -7.68 14.82 -2.72
C ALA A 24 -7.21 15.16 -4.13
N VAL A 25 -8.12 15.26 -5.09
CA VAL A 25 -7.78 15.60 -6.47
C VAL A 25 -7.19 17.03 -6.49
N GLY A 26 -6.00 17.15 -7.05
CA GLY A 26 -5.31 18.43 -7.13
C GLY A 26 -4.46 18.80 -5.92
N LYS A 27 -4.58 18.06 -4.81
CA LYS A 27 -3.80 18.32 -3.61
C LYS A 27 -2.49 17.53 -3.57
N ILE A 28 -2.44 16.43 -4.31
CA ILE A 28 -1.28 15.56 -4.38
C ILE A 28 -0.86 15.45 -5.82
N ASN A 29 0.43 15.61 -6.07
CA ASN A 29 0.98 15.51 -7.40
C ASN A 29 1.20 14.05 -7.77
N GLY A 30 0.44 13.60 -8.75
CA GLY A 30 0.69 12.35 -9.41
C GLY A 30 0.03 11.14 -8.78
N MET A 31 0.29 10.02 -9.37
CA MET A 31 -0.21 8.71 -8.98
C MET A 31 0.95 7.89 -8.42
N ILE A 32 0.64 6.98 -7.53
CA ILE A 32 1.64 6.07 -6.98
C ILE A 32 1.49 4.72 -7.65
N LYS A 33 2.52 4.28 -8.36
CA LYS A 33 2.55 2.93 -8.93
C LYS A 33 2.90 1.94 -7.85
N LEU A 34 2.18 0.81 -7.84
CA LEU A 34 2.44 -0.27 -6.89
C LEU A 34 3.14 -1.42 -7.60
N ASN A 35 4.32 -1.78 -7.10
CA ASN A 35 4.97 -3.02 -7.50
C ASN A 35 4.23 -4.20 -6.85
N PRO A 36 4.59 -5.47 -7.17
CA PRO A 36 3.87 -6.61 -6.60
C PRO A 36 3.81 -6.64 -5.08
N SER A 37 4.90 -6.30 -4.39
CA SER A 37 4.88 -6.31 -2.92
C SER A 37 3.99 -5.20 -2.36
N ALA A 38 4.03 -4.01 -2.93
CA ALA A 38 3.15 -2.92 -2.51
C ALA A 38 1.68 -3.26 -2.72
N LYS A 39 1.36 -3.99 -3.81
CA LYS A 39 -0.01 -4.43 -4.08
C LYS A 39 -0.52 -5.38 -2.99
N VAL A 40 0.31 -6.32 -2.55
CA VAL A 40 -0.06 -7.23 -1.46
C VAL A 40 -0.30 -6.46 -0.18
N ILE A 41 0.58 -5.50 0.14
CA ILE A 41 0.42 -4.67 1.34
C ILE A 41 -0.85 -3.84 1.26
N TRP A 42 -1.12 -3.23 0.11
CA TRP A 42 -2.34 -2.43 -0.09
C TRP A 42 -3.59 -3.26 0.15
N ASN A 43 -3.67 -4.45 -0.45
CA ASN A 43 -4.82 -5.33 -0.29
C ASN A 43 -5.03 -5.73 1.18
N ALA A 44 -3.94 -5.99 1.91
CA ALA A 44 -4.02 -6.32 3.33
C ALA A 44 -4.54 -5.13 4.14
N LEU A 45 -4.13 -3.91 3.80
CA LEU A 45 -4.64 -2.70 4.45
C LEU A 45 -6.13 -2.49 4.19
N GLU A 46 -6.59 -2.79 2.97
CA GLU A 46 -8.02 -2.72 2.66
C GLU A 46 -8.84 -3.70 3.50
N GLU A 47 -8.24 -4.82 3.89
CA GLU A 47 -8.86 -5.80 4.77
C GLU A 47 -8.69 -5.47 6.25
N ASN A 48 -8.16 -4.29 6.56
CA ASN A 48 -7.92 -3.80 7.93
C ASN A 48 -6.95 -4.67 8.73
N LYS A 49 -6.00 -5.30 8.07
CA LYS A 49 -4.98 -6.09 8.75
C LYS A 49 -3.95 -5.20 9.42
N ASP A 50 -3.44 -5.66 10.56
CA ASP A 50 -2.32 -4.98 11.23
C ASP A 50 -1.00 -5.42 10.60
N VAL A 51 0.12 -4.91 11.13
CA VAL A 51 1.45 -5.22 10.58
C VAL A 51 1.72 -6.72 10.57
N GLY A 52 1.32 -7.43 11.62
CA GLY A 52 1.47 -8.88 11.69
C GLY A 52 0.69 -9.59 10.57
N GLY A 53 -0.53 -9.17 10.33
CA GLY A 53 -1.35 -9.71 9.25
C GLY A 53 -0.79 -9.39 7.87
N ILE A 54 -0.25 -8.20 7.69
CA ILE A 54 0.42 -7.82 6.44
C ILE A 54 1.62 -8.71 6.20
N LEU A 55 2.43 -8.95 7.23
CA LEU A 55 3.60 -9.81 7.12
C LEU A 55 3.20 -11.23 6.70
N GLU A 56 2.14 -11.77 7.28
CA GLU A 56 1.64 -13.10 6.91
C GLU A 56 1.25 -13.17 5.43
N GLU A 57 0.55 -12.16 4.93
CA GLU A 57 0.21 -12.10 3.51
C GLU A 57 1.46 -12.00 2.62
N MET A 58 2.44 -11.22 3.04
CA MET A 58 3.70 -11.12 2.31
C MET A 58 4.43 -12.45 2.25
N LYS A 59 4.45 -13.20 3.35
CA LYS A 59 5.10 -14.51 3.40
C LYS A 59 4.43 -15.52 2.47
N LYS A 60 3.12 -15.45 2.33
CA LYS A 60 2.38 -16.33 1.40
C LYS A 60 2.71 -16.03 -0.06
N ASN A 61 2.92 -14.76 -0.38
CA ASN A 61 3.13 -14.32 -1.76
C ASN A 61 4.59 -14.29 -2.17
N PHE A 62 5.52 -14.20 -1.23
CA PHE A 62 6.95 -14.08 -1.51
C PHE A 62 7.74 -15.10 -0.70
N GLN A 63 7.58 -16.37 -1.04
CA GLN A 63 8.26 -17.45 -0.38
C GLN A 63 9.75 -17.37 -0.63
N GLY A 64 10.55 -17.74 0.38
CA GLY A 64 12.00 -17.72 0.25
C GLY A 64 12.66 -16.37 0.59
N VAL A 65 11.86 -15.33 0.86
CA VAL A 65 12.37 -14.04 1.32
C VAL A 65 12.30 -14.03 2.85
N ASP A 66 13.36 -13.59 3.52
CA ASP A 66 13.39 -13.59 4.98
C ASP A 66 12.47 -12.51 5.57
N ASP A 67 12.07 -12.72 6.82
CA ASP A 67 11.14 -11.83 7.52
C ASP A 67 11.67 -10.41 7.64
N GLU A 68 12.97 -10.26 7.87
CA GLU A 68 13.57 -8.93 8.02
C GLU A 68 13.42 -8.10 6.75
N THR A 69 13.67 -8.71 5.60
CA THR A 69 13.51 -8.05 4.30
C THR A 69 12.05 -7.66 4.07
N LEU A 70 11.12 -8.57 4.37
CA LEU A 70 9.69 -8.29 4.22
C LEU A 70 9.25 -7.16 5.14
N LYS A 71 9.73 -7.15 6.37
CA LYS A 71 9.40 -6.07 7.32
C LYS A 71 9.92 -4.72 6.85
N GLU A 72 11.12 -4.69 6.28
CA GLU A 72 11.69 -3.47 5.73
C GLU A 72 10.83 -2.93 4.59
N ASP A 73 10.39 -3.81 3.70
CA ASP A 73 9.52 -3.44 2.59
C ASP A 73 8.18 -2.90 3.08
N ILE A 74 7.60 -3.57 4.08
CA ILE A 74 6.33 -3.13 4.67
C ILE A 74 6.49 -1.74 5.27
N ASN A 75 7.51 -1.54 6.11
CA ASN A 75 7.73 -0.26 6.76
C ASN A 75 8.00 0.87 5.77
N TYR A 76 8.78 0.59 4.73
CA TYR A 76 9.06 1.57 3.70
C TYR A 76 7.76 2.03 3.02
N PHE A 77 6.92 1.08 2.63
CA PHE A 77 5.68 1.41 1.95
C PHE A 77 4.68 2.10 2.87
N LEU A 78 4.53 1.64 4.10
CA LEU A 78 3.63 2.29 5.06
C LEU A 78 4.04 3.74 5.31
N ASN A 79 5.34 3.99 5.46
CA ASN A 79 5.83 5.35 5.67
C ASN A 79 5.59 6.24 4.44
N LYS A 80 5.74 5.68 3.25
CA LYS A 80 5.45 6.40 2.02
C LYS A 80 3.98 6.79 1.95
N LEU A 81 3.08 5.87 2.32
CA LEU A 81 1.66 6.18 2.36
C LEU A 81 1.33 7.24 3.40
N ARG A 82 2.00 7.22 4.56
CA ARG A 82 1.79 8.24 5.59
C ARG A 82 2.26 9.62 5.15
N GLU A 83 3.38 9.68 4.44
CA GLU A 83 3.91 10.94 3.91
C GLU A 83 2.93 11.60 2.95
N HIS A 84 2.17 10.83 2.21
CA HIS A 84 1.18 11.34 1.27
C HIS A 84 -0.23 11.41 1.87
N GLU A 85 -0.35 11.19 3.17
CA GLU A 85 -1.63 11.22 3.89
C GLU A 85 -2.65 10.20 3.34
N ILE A 86 -2.14 9.14 2.73
CA ILE A 86 -2.97 8.03 2.22
C ILE A 86 -3.29 7.05 3.34
N LEU A 87 -2.35 6.86 4.27
CA LEU A 87 -2.52 6.03 5.44
C LEU A 87 -2.58 6.93 6.67
N VAL A 88 -3.62 6.76 7.47
CA VAL A 88 -3.79 7.48 8.74
C VAL A 88 -3.84 6.47 9.89
N ASP A 89 -3.28 6.87 11.00
CA ASP A 89 -3.20 5.99 12.17
C ASP A 89 -4.36 6.20 13.14
#